data_1b4912f083997c5b97477193f3845cf8
#
_entry.id   1b4912f083997c5b97477193f3845cf8
#
_cell.length_a   1.000
_cell.length_b   1.000
_cell.length_c   1.000
_cell.angle_alpha   90.00
_cell.angle_beta   90.00
_cell.angle_gamma   90.00
#
_symmetry.space_group_name_H-M   'P 1'
#
loop_
_entity.id
_entity.type
_entity.pdbx_description
1 polymer ?
#
loop_
_entity_poly.entity_id
_entity_poly.type
_entity_poly.pdbx_seq_one_letter_code
_entity_poly.pdbx_strand_id
1 'polypeptide(L)'
;MNSIQTDQRFLMRSTLFTFGGTALKVVAPILTIIIARVFGKEIFGVYVSTQLLVFTLSRVAVLGFDKGMHRYLPQNLICGRPSHEGIVESLRLVIILAFLISSVFWLGSFFDLQRFFSGLSMLSSREISLYMLSVTPYMVLLLFAGASEGNLHPQYKIFINDFAVTTFAPLVALCLYFGGFADKLSLPVGLFVSNVLGVMVYAVLMKRQFPGINWTAKKKIPRELLDFSLPIGFSEVVSAFLLRVDLWMVLVLIGPEAAGIYAVMVTISNGLKTVRQSYNPILQPVVAGMSKNRLETDLKPVYSYCVSMVTLIQLAIGFFIILFPEQTMMIAGKSFITKENPVAVLGILMLGNLLNGFWGLSGAVINGLGKSKFMLGMNVVSLVFAILMNVLLIPFLGIAGAAVSSMSYQILQCIWMNLYLRRMGYWPYQGRLMVQGIWILLFAGIYLIGNRFCSPSLFSKGILYAVLLLGIAGTFWWQGLSKKRMQ
;
A
#
# COMPACT_ATOMS: atom_id res chain seq x y z
N MET A 1 -34.28 -6.39 18.41
CA MET A 1 -34.09 -5.03 17.88
C MET A 1 -32.80 -4.36 18.39
N ASN A 2 -32.30 -4.68 19.58
CA ASN A 2 -31.09 -4.04 20.11
C ASN A 2 -29.77 -4.45 19.44
N SER A 3 -29.65 -5.63 18.83
CA SER A 3 -28.42 -6.09 18.15
C SER A 3 -28.12 -5.32 16.86
N ILE A 4 -29.14 -5.03 16.06
CA ILE A 4 -28.98 -4.34 14.77
C ILE A 4 -28.56 -2.87 14.94
N GLN A 5 -29.05 -2.18 15.99
CA GLN A 5 -28.64 -0.80 16.29
C GLN A 5 -27.20 -0.73 16.85
N THR A 6 -26.78 -1.75 17.59
CA THR A 6 -25.39 -1.85 18.10
C THR A 6 -24.42 -2.10 16.93
N ASP A 7 -24.80 -2.94 15.97
CA ASP A 7 -24.02 -3.20 14.75
C ASP A 7 -23.90 -1.95 13.86
N GLN A 8 -24.97 -1.18 13.68
CA GLN A 8 -24.91 0.06 12.89
C GLN A 8 -24.03 1.14 13.55
N ARG A 9 -24.10 1.30 14.87
CA ARG A 9 -23.21 2.25 15.59
C ARG A 9 -21.75 1.81 15.57
N PHE A 10 -21.49 0.51 15.67
CA PHE A 10 -20.14 -0.05 15.54
C PHE A 10 -19.59 0.15 14.12
N LEU A 11 -20.38 -0.14 13.10
CA LEU A 11 -20.02 0.08 11.70
C LEU A 11 -19.76 1.57 11.40
N MET A 12 -20.59 2.46 11.92
CA MET A 12 -20.44 3.90 11.71
C MET A 12 -19.18 4.46 12.41
N ARG A 13 -18.89 4.01 13.64
CA ARG A 13 -17.65 4.35 14.35
C ARG A 13 -16.42 3.79 13.62
N SER A 14 -16.43 2.52 13.22
CA SER A 14 -15.29 1.91 12.53
C SER A 14 -15.06 2.58 11.17
N THR A 15 -16.12 3.00 10.45
CA THR A 15 -16.00 3.74 9.19
C THR A 15 -15.42 5.13 9.39
N LEU A 16 -15.84 5.87 10.42
CA LEU A 16 -15.27 7.16 10.78
C LEU A 16 -13.79 7.05 11.17
N PHE A 17 -13.43 6.05 11.97
CA PHE A 17 -12.03 5.78 12.33
C PHE A 17 -11.18 5.37 11.12
N THR A 18 -11.73 4.57 10.21
CA THR A 18 -11.02 4.17 8.98
C THR A 18 -10.81 5.37 8.06
N PHE A 19 -11.81 6.26 7.95
CA PHE A 19 -11.70 7.48 7.14
C PHE A 19 -10.68 8.46 7.74
N GLY A 20 -10.75 8.71 9.04
CA GLY A 20 -9.77 9.53 9.77
C GLY A 20 -8.36 8.93 9.69
N GLY A 21 -8.22 7.62 9.87
CA GLY A 21 -6.96 6.91 9.72
C GLY A 21 -6.39 6.96 8.30
N THR A 22 -7.26 6.96 7.28
CA THR A 22 -6.81 7.11 5.89
C THR A 22 -6.30 8.53 5.61
N ALA A 23 -6.94 9.55 6.18
CA ALA A 23 -6.46 10.93 6.11
C ALA A 23 -5.07 11.09 6.78
N LEU A 24 -4.85 10.43 7.92
CA LEU A 24 -3.56 10.41 8.60
C LEU A 24 -2.45 9.72 7.78
N LYS A 25 -2.79 8.75 6.92
CA LYS A 25 -1.83 8.09 6.02
C LYS A 25 -1.19 9.03 4.99
N VAL A 26 -1.75 10.20 4.75
CA VAL A 26 -1.16 11.22 3.85
C VAL A 26 0.10 11.84 4.46
N VAL A 27 0.24 11.84 5.77
CA VAL A 27 1.41 12.42 6.47
C VAL A 27 2.70 11.65 6.12
N ALA A 28 2.64 10.33 6.07
CA ALA A 28 3.81 9.50 5.79
C ALA A 28 4.45 9.77 4.41
N PRO A 29 3.71 9.84 3.28
CA PRO A 29 4.25 10.27 2.00
C PRO A 29 4.90 11.65 2.02
N ILE A 30 4.32 12.62 2.72
CA ILE A 30 4.88 13.97 2.85
C ILE A 30 6.24 13.91 3.56
N LEU A 31 6.32 13.22 4.69
CA LEU A 31 7.58 13.02 5.42
C LEU A 31 8.61 12.25 4.61
N THR A 32 8.19 11.26 3.83
CA THR A 32 9.08 10.52 2.92
C THR A 32 9.70 11.46 1.87
N ILE A 33 8.91 12.38 1.32
CA ILE A 33 9.40 13.39 0.38
C ILE A 33 10.37 14.36 1.06
N ILE A 34 10.11 14.76 2.31
CA ILE A 34 11.02 15.61 3.09
C ILE A 34 12.35 14.90 3.32
N ILE A 35 12.34 13.61 3.69
CA ILE A 35 13.56 12.79 3.80
C ILE A 35 14.31 12.78 2.47
N ALA A 36 13.63 12.52 1.35
CA ALA A 36 14.27 12.53 0.05
C ALA A 36 14.97 13.85 -0.24
N ARG A 37 14.34 14.98 0.13
CA ARG A 37 14.88 16.31 -0.05
C ARG A 37 16.12 16.59 0.83
N VAL A 38 16.10 16.15 2.08
CA VAL A 38 17.17 16.41 3.08
C VAL A 38 18.38 15.53 2.81
N PHE A 39 18.18 14.24 2.59
CA PHE A 39 19.28 13.25 2.44
C PHE A 39 19.78 13.11 0.99
N GLY A 40 19.03 13.61 0.01
CA GLY A 40 19.38 13.50 -1.40
C GLY A 40 19.08 12.12 -2.02
N LYS A 41 19.18 12.04 -3.35
CA LYS A 41 18.73 10.89 -4.15
C LYS A 41 19.48 9.59 -3.85
N GLU A 42 20.78 9.64 -3.59
CA GLU A 42 21.60 8.45 -3.34
C GLU A 42 21.27 7.79 -1.99
N ILE A 43 21.34 8.57 -0.89
CA ILE A 43 21.06 8.06 0.46
C ILE A 43 19.59 7.64 0.57
N PHE A 44 18.69 8.42 -0.03
CA PHE A 44 17.28 8.09 -0.09
C PHE A 44 17.01 6.79 -0.88
N GLY A 45 17.71 6.61 -2.02
CA GLY A 45 17.58 5.37 -2.81
C GLY A 45 18.01 4.14 -2.02
N VAL A 46 19.14 4.23 -1.33
CA VAL A 46 19.62 3.17 -0.42
C VAL A 46 18.64 2.90 0.70
N TYR A 47 18.10 3.94 1.35
CA TYR A 47 17.09 3.82 2.40
C TYR A 47 15.85 3.08 1.92
N VAL A 48 15.26 3.52 0.80
CA VAL A 48 14.04 2.90 0.26
C VAL A 48 14.28 1.44 -0.12
N SER A 49 15.43 1.15 -0.71
CA SER A 49 15.84 -0.21 -1.10
C SER A 49 15.94 -1.13 0.11
N THR A 50 16.60 -0.67 1.16
CA THR A 50 16.81 -1.46 2.36
C THR A 50 15.53 -1.59 3.18
N GLN A 51 14.73 -0.52 3.26
CA GLN A 51 13.39 -0.58 3.87
C GLN A 51 12.49 -1.60 3.16
N LEU A 52 12.55 -1.64 1.83
CA LEU A 52 11.83 -2.61 1.03
C LEU A 52 12.25 -4.05 1.36
N LEU A 53 13.57 -4.28 1.53
CA LEU A 53 14.10 -5.57 1.96
C LEU A 53 13.58 -5.96 3.34
N VAL A 54 13.67 -5.06 4.33
CA VAL A 54 13.14 -5.27 5.69
C VAL A 54 11.66 -5.65 5.66
N PHE A 55 10.85 -4.91 4.91
CA PHE A 55 9.40 -5.17 4.81
C PHE A 55 9.11 -6.53 4.16
N THR A 56 9.83 -6.86 3.09
CA THR A 56 9.62 -8.12 2.37
C THR A 56 10.03 -9.32 3.22
N LEU A 57 11.22 -9.27 3.84
CA LEU A 57 11.68 -10.33 4.74
C LEU A 57 10.76 -10.53 5.93
N SER A 58 10.27 -9.42 6.50
CA SER A 58 9.32 -9.49 7.62
C SER A 58 8.00 -10.15 7.22
N ARG A 59 7.50 -9.90 6.00
CA ARG A 59 6.29 -10.58 5.51
C ARG A 59 6.49 -12.08 5.32
N VAL A 60 7.65 -12.48 4.79
CA VAL A 60 8.01 -13.90 4.67
C VAL A 60 8.03 -14.57 6.03
N ALA A 61 8.65 -13.96 7.01
CA ALA A 61 8.91 -14.59 8.30
C ALA A 61 7.72 -14.56 9.27
N VAL A 62 6.77 -13.64 9.10
CA VAL A 62 5.49 -13.66 9.86
C VAL A 62 4.61 -14.85 9.46
N LEU A 63 4.87 -15.49 8.29
CA LEU A 63 4.15 -16.69 7.82
C LEU A 63 2.62 -16.53 7.81
N GLY A 64 2.11 -15.28 7.72
CA GLY A 64 0.68 -14.99 7.70
C GLY A 64 -0.02 -15.09 9.06
N PHE A 65 0.70 -15.24 10.18
CA PHE A 65 0.09 -15.27 11.49
C PHE A 65 -0.66 -14.00 11.85
N ASP A 66 -0.24 -12.84 11.31
CA ASP A 66 -0.97 -11.58 11.45
C ASP A 66 -2.40 -11.69 10.90
N LYS A 67 -2.58 -12.34 9.76
CA LYS A 67 -3.90 -12.59 9.15
C LYS A 67 -4.61 -13.80 9.75
N GLY A 68 -3.85 -14.81 10.15
CA GLY A 68 -4.38 -15.96 10.87
C GLY A 68 -5.09 -15.58 12.15
N MET A 69 -4.49 -14.68 12.93
CA MET A 69 -5.08 -14.16 14.17
C MET A 69 -6.42 -13.46 13.95
N HIS A 70 -6.59 -12.74 12.85
CA HIS A 70 -7.86 -12.10 12.49
C HIS A 70 -9.07 -13.05 12.45
N ARG A 71 -8.84 -14.29 12.04
CA ARG A 71 -9.89 -15.30 11.97
C ARG A 71 -9.95 -16.16 13.23
N TYR A 72 -8.79 -16.54 13.73
CA TYR A 72 -8.68 -17.53 14.82
C TYR A 72 -9.18 -16.97 16.16
N LEU A 73 -8.80 -15.72 16.51
CA LEU A 73 -9.18 -15.14 17.81
C LEU A 73 -10.69 -14.94 17.97
N PRO A 74 -11.45 -14.38 16.99
CA PRO A 74 -12.91 -14.31 17.09
C PRO A 74 -13.58 -15.68 17.18
N GLN A 75 -13.06 -16.69 16.48
CA GLN A 75 -13.58 -18.07 16.56
C GLN A 75 -13.39 -18.65 17.95
N ASN A 76 -12.25 -18.40 18.60
CA ASN A 76 -12.01 -18.86 19.98
C ASN A 76 -13.05 -18.28 20.95
N LEU A 77 -13.39 -16.99 20.80
CA LEU A 77 -14.43 -16.36 21.61
C LEU A 77 -15.81 -17.04 21.44
N ILE A 78 -16.17 -17.41 20.21
CA ILE A 78 -17.43 -18.12 19.91
C ILE A 78 -17.41 -19.54 20.49
N CYS A 79 -16.26 -20.22 20.43
CA CYS A 79 -16.10 -21.59 20.92
C CYS A 79 -15.82 -21.69 22.43
N GLY A 80 -15.83 -20.56 23.17
CA GLY A 80 -15.50 -20.54 24.61
C GLY A 80 -14.05 -20.85 24.95
N ARG A 81 -13.14 -20.77 23.99
CA ARG A 81 -11.69 -20.94 24.19
C ARG A 81 -11.06 -19.60 24.63
N PRO A 82 -9.90 -19.62 25.30
CA PRO A 82 -9.20 -18.38 25.67
C PRO A 82 -8.90 -17.53 24.45
N SER A 83 -9.27 -16.27 24.49
CA SER A 83 -9.05 -15.31 23.38
C SER A 83 -7.58 -15.06 23.04
N HIS A 84 -6.65 -15.39 23.94
CA HIS A 84 -5.20 -15.20 23.76
C HIS A 84 -4.47 -16.47 23.29
N GLU A 85 -5.18 -17.57 23.08
CA GLU A 85 -4.55 -18.83 22.64
C GLU A 85 -3.88 -18.66 21.27
N GLY A 86 -2.66 -19.12 21.13
CA GLY A 86 -1.88 -19.04 19.90
C GLY A 86 -1.04 -17.76 19.74
N ILE A 87 -1.29 -16.68 20.50
CA ILE A 87 -0.53 -15.41 20.37
C ILE A 87 0.92 -15.61 20.79
N VAL A 88 1.16 -16.18 21.99
CA VAL A 88 2.51 -16.33 22.56
C VAL A 88 3.33 -17.33 21.77
N GLU A 89 2.70 -18.42 21.35
CA GLU A 89 3.31 -19.50 20.57
C GLU A 89 3.75 -18.99 19.18
N SER A 90 2.89 -18.24 18.50
CA SER A 90 3.20 -17.60 17.22
C SER A 90 4.29 -16.53 17.39
N LEU A 91 4.24 -15.74 18.46
CA LEU A 91 5.25 -14.73 18.76
C LEU A 91 6.65 -15.34 18.89
N ARG A 92 6.78 -16.46 19.60
CA ARG A 92 8.06 -17.16 19.74
C ARG A 92 8.60 -17.64 18.40
N LEU A 93 7.76 -18.29 17.59
CA LEU A 93 8.17 -18.75 16.27
C LEU A 93 8.62 -17.57 15.40
N VAL A 94 7.84 -16.49 15.39
CA VAL A 94 8.14 -15.27 14.63
C VAL A 94 9.46 -14.65 15.08
N ILE A 95 9.74 -14.57 16.40
CA ILE A 95 11.01 -14.05 16.93
C ILE A 95 12.18 -14.96 16.53
N ILE A 96 12.02 -16.29 16.60
CA ILE A 96 13.08 -17.24 16.18
C ILE A 96 13.39 -17.05 14.68
N LEU A 97 12.36 -16.98 13.84
CA LEU A 97 12.54 -16.75 12.40
C LEU A 97 13.16 -15.38 12.10
N ALA A 98 12.75 -14.35 12.83
CA ALA A 98 13.34 -13.01 12.71
C ALA A 98 14.84 -13.03 13.05
N PHE A 99 15.18 -13.70 14.15
CA PHE A 99 16.57 -13.83 14.57
C PHE A 99 17.40 -14.61 13.54
N LEU A 100 16.88 -15.72 13.02
CA LEU A 100 17.54 -16.51 11.99
C LEU A 100 17.79 -15.68 10.72
N ILE A 101 16.76 -14.97 10.22
CA ILE A 101 16.90 -14.11 9.04
C ILE A 101 17.92 -13.00 9.29
N SER A 102 17.81 -12.29 10.41
CA SER A 102 18.75 -11.21 10.76
C SER A 102 20.18 -11.75 10.91
N SER A 103 20.37 -12.94 11.48
CA SER A 103 21.68 -13.59 11.62
C SER A 103 22.27 -14.00 10.27
N VAL A 104 21.48 -14.52 9.33
CA VAL A 104 21.94 -14.84 7.98
C VAL A 104 22.46 -13.60 7.25
N PHE A 105 21.73 -12.49 7.30
CA PHE A 105 22.17 -11.24 6.70
C PHE A 105 23.37 -10.62 7.41
N TRP A 106 23.42 -10.73 8.75
CA TRP A 106 24.54 -10.24 9.53
C TRP A 106 25.81 -11.04 9.20
N LEU A 107 25.75 -12.36 9.19
CA LEU A 107 26.86 -13.23 8.77
C LEU A 107 27.24 -12.96 7.32
N GLY A 108 26.25 -12.82 6.41
CA GLY A 108 26.49 -12.50 5.01
C GLY A 108 27.24 -11.17 4.82
N SER A 109 27.02 -10.20 5.70
CA SER A 109 27.73 -8.92 5.65
C SER A 109 29.22 -9.05 5.97
N PHE A 110 29.67 -10.05 6.71
CA PHE A 110 31.10 -10.35 6.92
C PHE A 110 31.78 -10.95 5.68
N PHE A 111 31.02 -11.64 4.84
CA PHE A 111 31.53 -12.24 3.59
C PHE A 111 31.34 -11.32 2.38
N ASP A 112 31.01 -10.04 2.60
CA ASP A 112 30.76 -9.06 1.54
C ASP A 112 29.68 -9.51 0.51
N LEU A 113 28.78 -10.43 0.92
CA LEU A 113 27.69 -10.89 0.05
C LEU A 113 26.76 -9.77 -0.43
N GLN A 114 26.80 -8.62 0.26
CA GLN A 114 26.10 -7.40 -0.16
C GLN A 114 26.55 -6.90 -1.54
N ARG A 115 27.76 -7.21 -1.99
CA ARG A 115 28.28 -6.83 -3.32
C ARG A 115 27.57 -7.53 -4.45
N PHE A 116 26.96 -8.70 -4.19
CA PHE A 116 26.11 -9.38 -5.17
C PHE A 116 24.78 -8.68 -5.42
N PHE A 117 24.37 -7.80 -4.50
CA PHE A 117 23.16 -7.00 -4.64
C PHE A 117 23.58 -5.56 -4.93
N SER A 118 23.44 -5.11 -6.18
CA SER A 118 23.84 -3.79 -6.63
C SER A 118 23.29 -2.63 -5.76
N GLY A 119 22.11 -2.82 -5.20
CA GLY A 119 21.47 -1.85 -4.31
C GLY A 119 22.02 -1.80 -2.89
N LEU A 120 22.71 -2.84 -2.44
CA LEU A 120 23.30 -2.92 -1.10
C LEU A 120 24.79 -2.69 -1.10
N SER A 121 25.42 -2.65 -2.27
CA SER A 121 26.87 -2.48 -2.42
C SER A 121 27.41 -1.15 -1.87
N MET A 122 26.55 -0.14 -1.77
CA MET A 122 26.89 1.19 -1.21
C MET A 122 26.78 1.25 0.32
N LEU A 123 26.21 0.22 0.95
CA LEU A 123 26.05 0.15 2.41
C LEU A 123 27.26 -0.51 3.05
N SER A 124 27.70 0.05 4.16
CA SER A 124 28.64 -0.62 5.05
C SER A 124 27.94 -1.78 5.80
N SER A 125 28.73 -2.74 6.26
CA SER A 125 28.23 -3.87 7.09
C SER A 125 27.49 -3.38 8.33
N ARG A 126 27.86 -2.23 8.90
CA ARG A 126 27.18 -1.61 10.04
C ARG A 126 25.78 -1.11 9.69
N GLU A 127 25.62 -0.45 8.55
CA GLU A 127 24.33 0.06 8.08
C GLU A 127 23.35 -1.09 7.80
N ILE A 128 23.82 -2.14 7.10
CA ILE A 128 23.00 -3.32 6.83
C ILE A 128 22.57 -3.99 8.14
N SER A 129 23.49 -4.16 9.09
CA SER A 129 23.18 -4.76 10.39
C SER A 129 22.10 -4.01 11.15
N LEU A 130 22.12 -2.67 11.13
CA LEU A 130 21.09 -1.83 11.77
C LEU A 130 19.72 -1.96 11.08
N TYR A 131 19.69 -2.03 9.75
CA TYR A 131 18.46 -2.28 9.03
C TYR A 131 17.89 -3.66 9.35
N MET A 132 18.74 -4.69 9.35
CA MET A 132 18.30 -6.06 9.67
C MET A 132 17.85 -6.21 11.12
N LEU A 133 18.42 -5.44 12.04
CA LEU A 133 17.96 -5.40 13.43
C LEU A 133 16.51 -4.89 13.52
N SER A 134 16.07 -4.04 12.57
CA SER A 134 14.69 -3.54 12.49
C SER A 134 13.68 -4.61 12.06
N VAL A 135 14.10 -5.72 11.47
CA VAL A 135 13.23 -6.82 11.03
C VAL A 135 12.46 -7.41 12.22
N THR A 136 13.16 -7.70 13.32
CA THR A 136 12.56 -8.33 14.51
C THR A 136 11.44 -7.49 15.11
N PRO A 137 11.64 -6.21 15.50
CA PRO A 137 10.55 -5.41 16.07
C PRO A 137 9.42 -5.17 15.06
N TYR A 138 9.72 -5.04 13.78
CA TYR A 138 8.68 -4.87 12.75
C TYR A 138 7.79 -6.12 12.61
N MET A 139 8.35 -7.32 12.71
CA MET A 139 7.57 -8.57 12.69
C MET A 139 6.66 -8.70 13.91
N VAL A 140 7.16 -8.33 15.09
CA VAL A 140 6.36 -8.31 16.33
C VAL A 140 5.20 -7.31 16.19
N LEU A 141 5.45 -6.15 15.61
CA LEU A 141 4.41 -5.16 15.30
C LEU A 141 3.31 -5.73 14.40
N LEU A 142 3.67 -6.45 13.33
CA LEU A 142 2.69 -7.07 12.43
C LEU A 142 1.83 -8.10 13.15
N LEU A 143 2.44 -8.96 13.98
CA LEU A 143 1.71 -9.98 14.74
C LEU A 143 0.75 -9.34 15.75
N PHE A 144 1.21 -8.36 16.53
CA PHE A 144 0.38 -7.67 17.51
C PHE A 144 -0.74 -6.86 16.87
N ALA A 145 -0.47 -6.27 15.71
CA ALA A 145 -1.51 -5.63 14.92
C ALA A 145 -2.60 -6.63 14.51
N GLY A 146 -2.21 -7.80 14.00
CA GLY A 146 -3.13 -8.87 13.65
C GLY A 146 -3.93 -9.40 14.85
N ALA A 147 -3.30 -9.56 16.00
CA ALA A 147 -3.99 -9.95 17.24
C ALA A 147 -5.00 -8.90 17.71
N SER A 148 -4.63 -7.61 17.65
CA SER A 148 -5.57 -6.50 18.01
C SER A 148 -6.75 -6.42 17.06
N GLU A 149 -6.52 -6.58 15.75
CA GLU A 149 -7.60 -6.62 14.76
C GLU A 149 -8.51 -7.85 14.99
N GLY A 150 -7.94 -9.02 15.31
CA GLY A 150 -8.69 -10.22 15.68
C GLY A 150 -9.52 -10.06 16.94
N ASN A 151 -9.07 -9.22 17.87
CA ASN A 151 -9.84 -8.85 19.08
C ASN A 151 -10.80 -7.65 18.86
N LEU A 152 -11.19 -7.38 17.61
CA LEU A 152 -12.12 -6.31 17.21
C LEU A 152 -11.66 -4.88 17.55
N HIS A 153 -10.34 -4.65 17.61
CA HIS A 153 -9.73 -3.34 17.86
C HIS A 153 -8.83 -2.89 16.69
N PRO A 154 -9.36 -2.72 15.47
CA PRO A 154 -8.57 -2.34 14.30
C PRO A 154 -7.95 -0.94 14.40
N GLN A 155 -8.50 -0.07 15.27
CA GLN A 155 -7.98 1.29 15.49
C GLN A 155 -6.51 1.29 15.94
N TYR A 156 -6.06 0.31 16.72
CA TYR A 156 -4.67 0.27 17.17
C TYR A 156 -3.67 0.06 16.03
N LYS A 157 -4.02 -0.77 15.04
CA LYS A 157 -3.18 -0.93 13.85
C LYS A 157 -3.08 0.37 13.07
N ILE A 158 -4.21 1.05 12.85
CA ILE A 158 -4.25 2.31 12.12
C ILE A 158 -3.38 3.36 12.81
N PHE A 159 -3.52 3.52 14.13
CA PHE A 159 -2.77 4.53 14.86
C PHE A 159 -1.30 4.17 15.09
N ILE A 160 -0.97 2.91 15.38
CA ILE A 160 0.41 2.51 15.69
C ILE A 160 1.18 2.19 14.43
N ASN A 161 0.73 1.22 13.61
CA ASN A 161 1.49 0.78 12.45
C ASN A 161 1.40 1.79 11.30
N ASP A 162 0.17 2.20 10.94
CA ASP A 162 -0.05 2.96 9.72
C ASP A 162 0.25 4.46 9.90
N PHE A 163 0.18 4.98 11.14
CA PHE A 163 0.45 6.38 11.43
C PHE A 163 1.70 6.57 12.30
N ALA A 164 1.73 6.09 13.55
CA ALA A 164 2.81 6.41 14.47
C ALA A 164 4.16 5.92 13.95
N VAL A 165 4.31 4.63 13.66
CA VAL A 165 5.59 4.05 13.21
C VAL A 165 6.06 4.70 11.90
N THR A 166 5.17 4.87 10.93
CA THR A 166 5.50 5.47 9.64
C THR A 166 5.82 6.97 9.71
N THR A 167 5.31 7.67 10.72
CA THR A 167 5.57 9.10 10.96
C THR A 167 6.80 9.31 11.85
N PHE A 168 6.95 8.51 12.89
CA PHE A 168 8.07 8.66 13.83
C PHE A 168 9.42 8.25 13.23
N ALA A 169 9.46 7.24 12.32
CA ALA A 169 10.71 6.83 11.70
C ALA A 169 11.39 7.99 10.94
N PRO A 170 10.70 8.71 10.02
CA PRO A 170 11.23 9.91 9.40
C PRO A 170 11.58 11.02 10.39
N LEU A 171 10.73 11.27 11.38
CA LEU A 171 10.96 12.34 12.36
C LEU A 171 12.22 12.08 13.21
N VAL A 172 12.38 10.86 13.73
CA VAL A 172 13.58 10.48 14.48
C VAL A 172 14.83 10.59 13.60
N ALA A 173 14.76 10.14 12.34
CA ALA A 173 15.87 10.26 11.40
C ALA A 173 16.26 11.72 11.15
N LEU A 174 15.29 12.62 10.96
CA LEU A 174 15.53 14.05 10.81
C LEU A 174 16.11 14.69 12.08
N CYS A 175 15.59 14.34 13.26
CA CYS A 175 16.13 14.83 14.51
C CYS A 175 17.59 14.40 14.72
N LEU A 176 17.94 13.17 14.39
CA LEU A 176 19.31 12.67 14.46
C LEU A 176 20.24 13.39 13.46
N TYR A 177 19.76 13.58 12.22
CA TYR A 177 20.50 14.30 11.19
C TYR A 177 20.82 15.75 11.62
N PHE A 178 19.81 16.50 12.03
CA PHE A 178 20.03 17.88 12.52
C PHE A 178 20.78 17.96 13.85
N GLY A 179 20.80 16.87 14.63
CA GLY A 179 21.63 16.73 15.83
C GLY A 179 23.10 16.39 15.55
N GLY A 180 23.52 16.34 14.27
CA GLY A 180 24.90 16.06 13.88
C GLY A 180 25.27 14.58 13.85
N PHE A 181 24.29 13.66 13.88
CA PHE A 181 24.55 12.25 13.73
C PHE A 181 24.85 11.90 12.28
N ALA A 182 25.61 10.83 12.05
CA ALA A 182 26.05 10.45 10.69
C ALA A 182 24.85 10.24 9.74
N ASP A 183 24.88 10.89 8.58
CA ASP A 183 23.79 10.93 7.59
C ASP A 183 23.24 9.55 7.24
N LYS A 184 24.14 8.61 6.93
CA LYS A 184 23.78 7.24 6.53
C LYS A 184 23.22 6.38 7.67
N LEU A 185 23.55 6.69 8.94
CA LEU A 185 23.08 5.95 10.11
C LEU A 185 21.78 6.50 10.68
N SER A 186 21.44 7.75 10.42
CA SER A 186 20.22 8.39 10.94
C SER A 186 18.95 7.68 10.49
N LEU A 187 18.89 7.22 9.24
CA LEU A 187 17.71 6.55 8.67
C LEU A 187 17.46 5.15 9.25
N PRO A 188 18.46 4.22 9.31
CA PRO A 188 18.25 2.90 9.92
C PRO A 188 17.97 2.99 11.42
N VAL A 189 18.61 3.91 12.14
CA VAL A 189 18.34 4.13 13.57
C VAL A 189 16.92 4.68 13.77
N GLY A 190 16.48 5.62 12.95
CA GLY A 190 15.11 6.14 12.98
C GLY A 190 14.07 5.03 12.77
N LEU A 191 14.30 4.14 11.80
CA LEU A 191 13.43 2.98 11.53
C LEU A 191 13.42 2.00 12.72
N PHE A 192 14.59 1.66 13.26
CA PHE A 192 14.70 0.75 14.40
C PHE A 192 14.00 1.30 15.65
N VAL A 193 14.31 2.53 16.03
CA VAL A 193 13.73 3.18 17.23
C VAL A 193 12.22 3.27 17.12
N SER A 194 11.70 3.66 15.94
CA SER A 194 10.26 3.76 15.73
C SER A 194 9.55 2.41 15.85
N ASN A 195 10.13 1.35 15.29
CA ASN A 195 9.59 0.00 15.42
C ASN A 195 9.61 -0.49 16.88
N VAL A 196 10.70 -0.24 17.62
CA VAL A 196 10.82 -0.62 19.04
C VAL A 196 9.79 0.12 19.89
N LEU A 197 9.64 1.43 19.69
CA LEU A 197 8.62 2.23 20.38
C LEU A 197 7.21 1.70 20.10
N GLY A 198 6.92 1.37 18.85
CA GLY A 198 5.64 0.74 18.47
C GLY A 198 5.40 -0.60 19.18
N VAL A 199 6.44 -1.46 19.27
CA VAL A 199 6.35 -2.72 20.03
C VAL A 199 6.08 -2.46 21.51
N MET A 200 6.76 -1.48 22.14
CA MET A 200 6.52 -1.13 23.54
C MET A 200 5.08 -0.70 23.79
N VAL A 201 4.52 0.14 22.91
CA VAL A 201 3.11 0.55 22.99
C VAL A 201 2.18 -0.65 22.84
N TYR A 202 2.44 -1.53 21.87
CA TYR A 202 1.65 -2.76 21.72
C TYR A 202 1.79 -3.70 22.91
N ALA A 203 2.96 -3.84 23.52
CA ALA A 203 3.15 -4.71 24.68
C ALA A 203 2.25 -4.28 25.86
N VAL A 204 2.11 -2.96 26.07
CA VAL A 204 1.18 -2.41 27.07
C VAL A 204 -0.28 -2.70 26.68
N LEU A 205 -0.63 -2.50 25.40
CA LEU A 205 -1.98 -2.73 24.91
C LEU A 205 -2.36 -4.21 24.94
N MET A 206 -1.44 -5.12 24.60
CA MET A 206 -1.68 -6.57 24.65
C MET A 206 -2.00 -7.03 26.07
N LYS A 207 -1.31 -6.51 27.10
CA LYS A 207 -1.64 -6.80 28.50
C LYS A 207 -3.05 -6.34 28.88
N ARG A 208 -3.51 -5.21 28.31
CA ARG A 208 -4.87 -4.69 28.56
C ARG A 208 -5.94 -5.44 27.78
N GLN A 209 -5.65 -5.83 26.54
CA GLN A 209 -6.61 -6.51 25.67
C GLN A 209 -6.79 -7.99 26.02
N PHE A 210 -5.74 -8.63 26.52
CA PHE A 210 -5.72 -10.05 26.86
C PHE A 210 -5.29 -10.25 28.33
N PRO A 211 -6.16 -9.89 29.30
CA PRO A 211 -5.87 -10.13 30.70
C PRO A 211 -5.80 -11.66 30.93
N GLY A 212 -4.71 -12.10 31.50
CA GLY A 212 -4.45 -13.53 31.73
C GLY A 212 -3.54 -14.20 30.72
N ILE A 213 -3.00 -13.47 29.74
CA ILE A 213 -1.98 -14.00 28.84
C ILE A 213 -0.73 -14.40 29.64
N ASN A 214 -0.33 -15.67 29.53
CA ASN A 214 0.89 -16.16 30.13
C ASN A 214 2.03 -16.17 29.10
N TRP A 215 2.92 -15.16 29.17
CA TRP A 215 4.04 -14.98 28.25
C TRP A 215 5.10 -16.07 28.34
N THR A 216 5.11 -16.85 29.43
CA THR A 216 6.06 -17.95 29.64
C THR A 216 5.51 -19.32 29.26
N ALA A 217 4.21 -19.44 28.97
CA ALA A 217 3.56 -20.69 28.60
C ALA A 217 4.26 -21.37 27.40
N LYS A 218 4.64 -22.64 27.54
CA LYS A 218 5.24 -23.45 26.48
C LYS A 218 4.17 -24.40 25.89
N LYS A 219 3.24 -23.86 25.09
CA LYS A 219 2.26 -24.65 24.36
C LYS A 219 2.68 -24.80 22.90
N LYS A 220 2.12 -25.76 22.20
CA LYS A 220 2.26 -25.90 20.75
C LYS A 220 1.31 -24.93 20.05
N ILE A 221 1.70 -24.43 18.88
CA ILE A 221 0.82 -23.64 18.05
C ILE A 221 -0.38 -24.49 17.65
N PRO A 222 -1.63 -23.98 17.80
CA PRO A 222 -2.81 -24.71 17.36
C PRO A 222 -2.75 -25.05 15.87
N ARG A 223 -3.04 -26.29 15.51
CA ARG A 223 -3.01 -26.72 14.10
C ARG A 223 -3.97 -25.91 13.24
N GLU A 224 -5.15 -25.61 13.74
CA GLU A 224 -6.15 -24.78 13.05
C GLU A 224 -5.57 -23.41 12.65
N LEU A 225 -4.74 -22.81 13.51
CA LEU A 225 -4.08 -21.53 13.24
C LEU A 225 -2.98 -21.69 12.18
N LEU A 226 -2.16 -22.76 12.24
CA LEU A 226 -1.11 -23.05 11.26
C LEU A 226 -1.70 -23.30 9.86
N ASP A 227 -2.69 -24.19 9.76
CA ASP A 227 -3.31 -24.60 8.50
C ASP A 227 -3.96 -23.44 7.77
N PHE A 228 -4.40 -22.44 8.53
CA PHE A 228 -4.98 -21.21 7.96
C PHE A 228 -3.91 -20.15 7.67
N SER A 229 -2.94 -19.97 8.55
CA SER A 229 -1.92 -18.89 8.42
C SER A 229 -0.96 -19.14 7.26
N LEU A 230 -0.47 -20.37 7.05
CA LEU A 230 0.52 -20.64 6.03
C LEU A 230 0.06 -20.34 4.59
N PRO A 231 -1.14 -20.77 4.13
CA PRO A 231 -1.62 -20.43 2.80
C PRO A 231 -1.84 -18.92 2.61
N ILE A 232 -2.34 -18.25 3.65
CA ILE A 232 -2.53 -16.80 3.62
C ILE A 232 -1.18 -16.08 3.62
N GLY A 233 -0.22 -16.55 4.42
CA GLY A 233 1.14 -16.04 4.45
C GLY A 233 1.77 -16.05 3.06
N PHE A 234 1.64 -17.15 2.33
CA PHE A 234 2.11 -17.23 0.95
C PHE A 234 1.43 -16.18 0.04
N SER A 235 0.12 -16.02 0.17
CA SER A 235 -0.63 -14.99 -0.57
C SER A 235 -0.16 -13.56 -0.25
N GLU A 236 0.11 -13.27 1.02
CA GLU A 236 0.61 -11.97 1.47
C GLU A 236 2.03 -11.70 0.96
N VAL A 237 2.90 -12.71 0.93
CA VAL A 237 4.24 -12.60 0.36
C VAL A 237 4.16 -12.27 -1.13
N VAL A 238 3.36 -13.02 -1.91
CA VAL A 238 3.16 -12.74 -3.35
C VAL A 238 2.63 -11.33 -3.57
N SER A 239 1.66 -10.91 -2.76
CA SER A 239 1.08 -9.56 -2.86
C SER A 239 2.09 -8.47 -2.49
N ALA A 240 2.94 -8.69 -1.49
CA ALA A 240 3.98 -7.75 -1.07
C ALA A 240 5.05 -7.58 -2.15
N PHE A 241 5.48 -8.68 -2.78
CA PHE A 241 6.39 -8.62 -3.93
C PHE A 241 5.76 -7.89 -5.10
N LEU A 242 4.53 -8.22 -5.47
CA LEU A 242 3.82 -7.58 -6.59
C LEU A 242 3.69 -6.06 -6.41
N LEU A 243 3.48 -5.59 -5.17
CA LEU A 243 3.36 -4.16 -4.88
C LEU A 243 4.65 -3.36 -5.08
N ARG A 244 5.79 -4.02 -5.14
CA ARG A 244 7.11 -3.40 -5.12
C ARG A 244 8.09 -3.99 -6.14
N VAL A 245 7.64 -4.90 -6.99
CA VAL A 245 8.50 -5.60 -7.95
C VAL A 245 9.18 -4.64 -8.92
N ASP A 246 8.48 -3.60 -9.34
CA ASP A 246 8.99 -2.53 -10.20
C ASP A 246 10.19 -1.81 -9.55
N LEU A 247 10.07 -1.42 -8.29
CA LEU A 247 11.14 -0.78 -7.53
C LEU A 247 12.33 -1.73 -7.29
N TRP A 248 12.05 -3.01 -6.98
CA TRP A 248 13.09 -4.03 -6.87
C TRP A 248 13.87 -4.21 -8.17
N MET A 249 13.17 -4.25 -9.30
CA MET A 249 13.79 -4.44 -10.61
C MET A 249 14.60 -3.21 -11.03
N VAL A 250 14.12 -1.98 -10.75
CA VAL A 250 14.90 -0.75 -10.97
C VAL A 250 16.18 -0.76 -10.13
N LEU A 251 16.07 -1.17 -8.85
CA LEU A 251 17.22 -1.28 -7.97
C LEU A 251 18.29 -2.25 -8.49
N VAL A 252 17.85 -3.43 -8.92
CA VAL A 252 18.75 -4.52 -9.36
C VAL A 252 19.35 -4.23 -10.74
N LEU A 253 18.54 -3.70 -11.68
CA LEU A 253 18.96 -3.54 -13.08
C LEU A 253 19.64 -2.19 -13.37
N ILE A 254 19.29 -1.13 -12.63
CA ILE A 254 19.85 0.22 -12.87
C ILE A 254 20.71 0.67 -11.69
N GLY A 255 20.21 0.51 -10.46
CA GLY A 255 20.93 0.89 -9.25
C GLY A 255 20.15 1.76 -8.27
N PRO A 256 20.76 2.11 -7.12
CA PRO A 256 20.05 2.76 -6.00
C PRO A 256 19.66 4.21 -6.29
N GLU A 257 20.44 4.96 -7.07
CA GLU A 257 20.10 6.33 -7.44
C GLU A 257 18.78 6.38 -8.25
N ALA A 258 18.68 5.54 -9.28
CA ALA A 258 17.47 5.40 -10.11
C ALA A 258 16.29 4.90 -9.28
N ALA A 259 16.52 3.95 -8.37
CA ALA A 259 15.51 3.47 -7.44
C ALA A 259 15.00 4.58 -6.51
N GLY A 260 15.88 5.47 -6.02
CA GLY A 260 15.50 6.63 -5.24
C GLY A 260 14.61 7.62 -6.01
N ILE A 261 14.98 7.94 -7.24
CA ILE A 261 14.19 8.80 -8.13
C ILE A 261 12.82 8.17 -8.42
N TYR A 262 12.82 6.89 -8.80
CA TYR A 262 11.58 6.14 -9.07
C TYR A 262 10.69 6.04 -7.83
N ALA A 263 11.27 5.83 -6.65
CA ALA A 263 10.53 5.74 -5.38
C ALA A 263 9.78 7.04 -5.04
N VAL A 264 10.36 8.21 -5.32
CA VAL A 264 9.67 9.50 -5.16
C VAL A 264 8.46 9.58 -6.10
N MET A 265 8.64 9.21 -7.37
CA MET A 265 7.53 9.24 -8.35
C MET A 265 6.41 8.26 -7.96
N VAL A 266 6.76 7.05 -7.53
CA VAL A 266 5.82 6.06 -7.01
C VAL A 266 5.11 6.59 -5.75
N THR A 267 5.82 7.26 -4.84
CA THR A 267 5.23 7.84 -3.64
C THR A 267 4.20 8.91 -3.98
N ILE A 268 4.50 9.81 -4.91
CA ILE A 268 3.57 10.83 -5.41
C ILE A 268 2.35 10.15 -6.06
N SER A 269 2.58 9.17 -6.95
CA SER A 269 1.50 8.47 -7.65
C SER A 269 0.62 7.61 -6.73
N ASN A 270 1.18 7.10 -5.64
CA ASN A 270 0.43 6.35 -4.63
C ASN A 270 -0.61 7.20 -3.89
N GLY A 271 -0.53 8.53 -3.94
CA GLY A 271 -1.60 9.41 -3.50
C GLY A 271 -2.94 9.07 -4.19
N LEU A 272 -2.94 8.83 -5.50
CA LEU A 272 -4.14 8.39 -6.24
C LEU A 272 -4.59 6.99 -5.80
N LYS A 273 -3.64 6.07 -5.62
CA LYS A 273 -3.93 4.70 -5.17
C LYS A 273 -4.58 4.68 -3.79
N THR A 274 -4.17 5.57 -2.88
CA THR A 274 -4.75 5.70 -1.54
C THR A 274 -6.23 6.07 -1.59
N VAL A 275 -6.62 6.97 -2.51
CA VAL A 275 -8.04 7.32 -2.73
C VAL A 275 -8.87 6.09 -3.06
N ARG A 276 -8.41 5.23 -3.97
CA ARG A 276 -9.11 3.97 -4.29
C ARG A 276 -9.14 3.01 -3.09
N GLN A 277 -8.02 2.86 -2.41
CA GLN A 277 -7.91 1.93 -1.29
C GLN A 277 -8.81 2.29 -0.12
N SER A 278 -9.16 3.57 0.08
CA SER A 278 -10.07 4.00 1.14
C SER A 278 -11.52 3.51 0.95
N TYR A 279 -11.89 3.11 -0.26
CA TYR A 279 -13.22 2.55 -0.55
C TYR A 279 -13.29 1.03 -0.35
N ASN A 280 -12.16 0.31 -0.30
CA ASN A 280 -12.16 -1.14 -0.09
C ASN A 280 -12.83 -1.56 1.24
N PRO A 281 -12.52 -0.93 2.40
CA PRO A 281 -13.16 -1.27 3.68
C PRO A 281 -14.66 -0.96 3.73
N ILE A 282 -15.16 -0.10 2.83
CA ILE A 282 -16.56 0.26 2.73
C ILE A 282 -17.29 -0.73 1.81
N LEU A 283 -16.75 -0.97 0.63
CA LEU A 283 -17.41 -1.77 -0.39
C LEU A 283 -17.39 -3.28 -0.06
N GLN A 284 -16.28 -3.79 0.48
CA GLN A 284 -16.12 -5.21 0.77
C GLN A 284 -17.13 -5.77 1.77
N PRO A 285 -17.41 -5.15 2.94
CA PRO A 285 -18.44 -5.62 3.87
C PRO A 285 -19.86 -5.48 3.31
N VAL A 286 -20.13 -4.40 2.56
CA VAL A 286 -21.41 -4.18 1.91
C VAL A 286 -21.74 -5.33 0.97
N VAL A 287 -20.79 -5.72 0.11
CA VAL A 287 -20.94 -6.86 -0.79
C VAL A 287 -21.08 -8.19 -0.04
N ALA A 288 -20.28 -8.39 1.01
CA ALA A 288 -20.34 -9.60 1.83
C ALA A 288 -21.70 -9.78 2.54
N GLY A 289 -22.37 -8.68 2.88
CA GLY A 289 -23.70 -8.68 3.51
C GLY A 289 -24.88 -8.77 2.55
N MET A 290 -24.65 -8.68 1.23
CA MET A 290 -25.73 -8.77 0.23
C MET A 290 -26.16 -10.21 0.01
N SER A 291 -27.49 -10.49 0.06
CA SER A 291 -28.05 -11.75 -0.43
C SER A 291 -27.88 -11.86 -1.96
N LYS A 292 -27.98 -13.09 -2.50
CA LYS A 292 -27.81 -13.33 -3.95
C LYS A 292 -28.73 -12.45 -4.80
N ASN A 293 -29.99 -12.30 -4.42
CA ASN A 293 -30.95 -11.46 -5.13
C ASN A 293 -30.59 -9.96 -5.08
N ARG A 294 -30.07 -9.49 -3.95
CA ARG A 294 -29.61 -8.10 -3.81
C ARG A 294 -28.30 -7.84 -4.56
N LEU A 295 -27.44 -8.84 -4.72
CA LEU A 295 -26.24 -8.68 -5.56
C LEU A 295 -26.59 -8.36 -7.00
N GLU A 296 -27.66 -8.92 -7.55
CA GLU A 296 -28.09 -8.66 -8.93
C GLU A 296 -28.68 -7.27 -9.11
N THR A 297 -29.42 -6.76 -8.11
CA THR A 297 -30.13 -5.46 -8.19
C THR A 297 -29.29 -4.30 -7.67
N ASP A 298 -28.68 -4.43 -6.49
CA ASP A 298 -28.12 -3.30 -5.74
C ASP A 298 -26.60 -3.13 -5.94
N LEU A 299 -25.90 -4.16 -6.44
CA LEU A 299 -24.44 -4.06 -6.66
C LEU A 299 -24.09 -2.98 -7.68
N LYS A 300 -24.81 -2.92 -8.81
CA LYS A 300 -24.52 -1.95 -9.90
C LYS A 300 -24.58 -0.50 -9.44
N PRO A 301 -25.63 -0.01 -8.77
CA PRO A 301 -25.68 1.38 -8.33
C PRO A 301 -24.65 1.70 -7.26
N VAL A 302 -24.41 0.81 -6.29
CA VAL A 302 -23.39 1.01 -5.24
C VAL A 302 -21.99 1.05 -5.84
N TYR A 303 -21.65 0.10 -6.70
CA TYR A 303 -20.36 0.04 -7.36
C TYR A 303 -20.12 1.26 -8.23
N SER A 304 -21.09 1.62 -9.10
CA SER A 304 -20.98 2.79 -9.98
C SER A 304 -20.79 4.08 -9.19
N TYR A 305 -21.46 4.24 -8.05
CA TYR A 305 -21.27 5.38 -7.18
C TYR A 305 -19.83 5.43 -6.61
N CYS A 306 -19.33 4.33 -6.06
CA CYS A 306 -17.97 4.26 -5.53
C CYS A 306 -16.91 4.54 -6.60
N VAL A 307 -17.04 3.93 -7.79
CA VAL A 307 -16.12 4.17 -8.91
C VAL A 307 -16.14 5.63 -9.34
N SER A 308 -17.34 6.23 -9.46
CA SER A 308 -17.47 7.64 -9.85
C SER A 308 -16.76 8.56 -8.87
N MET A 309 -16.96 8.36 -7.57
CA MET A 309 -16.31 9.16 -6.52
C MET A 309 -14.78 9.02 -6.56
N VAL A 310 -14.29 7.78 -6.61
CA VAL A 310 -12.85 7.49 -6.68
C VAL A 310 -12.24 8.15 -7.91
N THR A 311 -12.83 7.94 -9.08
CA THR A 311 -12.26 8.43 -10.34
C THR A 311 -12.26 9.94 -10.43
N LEU A 312 -13.33 10.63 -10.01
CA LEU A 312 -13.38 12.08 -10.03
C LEU A 312 -12.35 12.73 -9.09
N ILE A 313 -12.19 12.19 -7.87
CA ILE A 313 -11.16 12.66 -6.93
C ILE A 313 -9.76 12.41 -7.51
N GLN A 314 -9.52 11.22 -8.07
CA GLN A 314 -8.23 10.89 -8.67
C GLN A 314 -7.92 11.77 -9.88
N LEU A 315 -8.92 12.09 -10.72
CA LEU A 315 -8.75 13.00 -11.85
C LEU A 315 -8.38 14.42 -11.41
N ALA A 316 -9.01 14.95 -10.37
CA ALA A 316 -8.67 16.27 -9.84
C ALA A 316 -7.20 16.33 -9.40
N ILE A 317 -6.73 15.34 -8.64
CA ILE A 317 -5.34 15.24 -8.20
C ILE A 317 -4.41 14.98 -9.40
N GLY A 318 -4.80 14.06 -10.29
CA GLY A 318 -4.01 13.66 -11.46
C GLY A 318 -3.77 14.81 -12.44
N PHE A 319 -4.79 15.61 -12.74
CA PHE A 319 -4.65 16.80 -13.60
C PHE A 319 -3.71 17.84 -12.99
N PHE A 320 -3.76 18.04 -11.68
CA PHE A 320 -2.80 18.93 -11.01
C PHE A 320 -1.37 18.45 -11.25
N ILE A 321 -1.10 17.18 -10.97
CA ILE A 321 0.27 16.63 -11.07
C ILE A 321 0.79 16.63 -12.51
N ILE A 322 -0.07 16.33 -13.51
CA ILE A 322 0.36 16.28 -14.90
C ILE A 322 0.57 17.66 -15.53
N LEU A 323 -0.15 18.67 -15.06
CA LEU A 323 0.02 20.05 -15.52
C LEU A 323 1.19 20.76 -14.81
N PHE A 324 1.50 20.38 -13.56
CA PHE A 324 2.56 20.95 -12.73
C PHE A 324 3.60 19.90 -12.29
N PRO A 325 4.16 19.09 -13.23
CA PRO A 325 5.02 17.97 -12.85
C PRO A 325 6.36 18.42 -12.27
N GLU A 326 6.96 19.48 -12.81
CA GLU A 326 8.21 20.05 -12.29
C GLU A 326 8.04 20.60 -10.87
N GLN A 327 6.95 21.35 -10.63
CA GLN A 327 6.62 21.88 -9.31
C GLN A 327 6.36 20.76 -8.31
N THR A 328 5.70 19.70 -8.75
CA THR A 328 5.45 18.52 -7.93
C THR A 328 6.75 17.80 -7.57
N MET A 329 7.67 17.63 -8.53
CA MET A 329 8.99 17.03 -8.29
C MET A 329 9.92 17.95 -7.47
N MET A 330 9.79 19.28 -7.62
CA MET A 330 10.56 20.26 -6.81
C MET A 330 10.28 20.12 -5.30
N ILE A 331 9.14 19.57 -4.89
CA ILE A 331 8.84 19.30 -3.49
C ILE A 331 9.90 18.33 -2.91
N ALA A 332 10.31 17.33 -3.69
CA ALA A 332 11.36 16.38 -3.30
C ALA A 332 12.78 16.96 -3.43
N GLY A 333 12.95 18.03 -4.20
CA GLY A 333 14.24 18.70 -4.41
C GLY A 333 14.67 18.72 -5.87
N LYS A 334 15.51 19.73 -6.22
CA LYS A 334 16.00 19.89 -7.60
C LYS A 334 16.86 18.71 -8.09
N SER A 335 17.51 17.99 -7.19
CA SER A 335 18.35 16.81 -7.52
C SER A 335 17.57 15.64 -8.09
N PHE A 336 16.24 15.59 -7.91
CA PHE A 336 15.35 14.56 -8.44
C PHE A 336 14.84 14.89 -9.86
N ILE A 337 15.12 16.07 -10.37
CA ILE A 337 14.80 16.47 -11.75
C ILE A 337 16.00 16.08 -12.61
N THR A 338 15.97 14.90 -13.21
CA THR A 338 17.03 14.36 -14.05
C THR A 338 16.72 14.48 -15.54
N LYS A 339 17.73 14.19 -16.41
CA LYS A 339 17.57 14.16 -17.86
C LYS A 339 16.59 13.07 -18.35
N GLU A 340 16.27 12.09 -17.54
CA GLU A 340 15.39 10.94 -17.87
C GLU A 340 13.89 11.28 -17.91
N ASN A 341 13.52 12.48 -18.24
CA ASN A 341 12.15 12.94 -18.41
C ASN A 341 11.17 12.45 -17.30
N PRO A 342 11.37 12.90 -16.04
CA PRO A 342 10.56 12.45 -14.91
C PRO A 342 9.06 12.73 -15.10
N VAL A 343 8.73 13.70 -15.94
CA VAL A 343 7.36 14.03 -16.33
C VAL A 343 6.67 12.86 -17.02
N ALA A 344 7.39 12.21 -17.96
CA ALA A 344 6.86 11.06 -18.69
C ALA A 344 6.60 9.88 -17.75
N VAL A 345 7.55 9.56 -16.88
CA VAL A 345 7.42 8.47 -15.91
C VAL A 345 6.24 8.70 -14.95
N LEU A 346 6.16 9.91 -14.41
CA LEU A 346 5.07 10.27 -13.50
C LEU A 346 3.71 10.20 -14.18
N GLY A 347 3.61 10.67 -15.44
CA GLY A 347 2.37 10.60 -16.22
C GLY A 347 1.91 9.15 -16.49
N ILE A 348 2.83 8.24 -16.81
CA ILE A 348 2.53 6.81 -17.00
C ILE A 348 2.00 6.20 -15.69
N LEU A 349 2.66 6.46 -14.56
CA LEU A 349 2.23 5.99 -13.25
C LEU A 349 0.85 6.55 -12.86
N MET A 350 0.59 7.82 -13.14
CA MET A 350 -0.71 8.46 -12.91
C MET A 350 -1.80 7.82 -13.75
N LEU A 351 -1.55 7.61 -15.04
CA LEU A 351 -2.51 6.96 -15.94
C LEU A 351 -2.82 5.53 -15.45
N GLY A 352 -1.81 4.77 -15.08
CA GLY A 352 -2.00 3.43 -14.49
C GLY A 352 -2.88 3.44 -13.25
N ASN A 353 -2.66 4.39 -12.33
CA ASN A 353 -3.47 4.52 -11.12
C ASN A 353 -4.89 5.03 -11.39
N LEU A 354 -5.11 5.89 -12.38
CA LEU A 354 -6.44 6.32 -12.82
C LEU A 354 -7.24 5.15 -13.41
N LEU A 355 -6.64 4.37 -14.31
CA LEU A 355 -7.26 3.17 -14.88
C LEU A 355 -7.56 2.14 -13.79
N ASN A 356 -6.65 1.98 -12.84
CA ASN A 356 -6.87 1.11 -11.68
C ASN A 356 -7.98 1.64 -10.76
N GLY A 357 -8.17 2.95 -10.62
CA GLY A 357 -9.29 3.55 -9.92
C GLY A 357 -10.63 3.25 -10.59
N PHE A 358 -10.66 3.37 -11.89
CA PHE A 358 -11.86 3.15 -12.71
C PHE A 358 -12.28 1.67 -12.76
N TRP A 359 -11.33 0.74 -12.90
CA TRP A 359 -11.61 -0.69 -13.05
C TRP A 359 -11.30 -1.52 -11.79
N GLY A 360 -10.49 -1.05 -10.89
CA GLY A 360 -9.87 -1.87 -9.84
C GLY A 360 -10.71 -2.11 -8.60
N LEU A 361 -11.87 -1.44 -8.43
CA LEU A 361 -12.78 -1.72 -7.30
C LEU A 361 -13.44 -3.10 -7.39
N SER A 362 -13.39 -3.75 -8.56
CA SER A 362 -13.80 -5.15 -8.76
C SER A 362 -13.10 -6.12 -7.80
N GLY A 363 -11.86 -5.83 -7.40
CA GLY A 363 -11.14 -6.61 -6.39
C GLY A 363 -11.80 -6.60 -5.02
N ALA A 364 -12.36 -5.47 -4.58
CA ALA A 364 -13.11 -5.38 -3.33
C ALA A 364 -14.40 -6.21 -3.38
N VAL A 365 -15.08 -6.23 -4.53
CA VAL A 365 -16.28 -7.06 -4.76
C VAL A 365 -15.91 -8.54 -4.69
N ILE A 366 -14.86 -8.98 -5.39
CA ILE A 366 -14.39 -10.38 -5.42
C ILE A 366 -14.00 -10.85 -4.02
N ASN A 367 -13.32 -10.00 -3.26
CA ASN A 367 -12.96 -10.29 -1.86
C ASN A 367 -14.21 -10.36 -0.97
N GLY A 368 -15.16 -9.45 -1.15
CA GLY A 368 -16.46 -9.50 -0.45
C GLY A 368 -17.25 -10.78 -0.73
N LEU A 369 -17.16 -11.31 -1.96
CA LEU A 369 -17.74 -12.60 -2.35
C LEU A 369 -16.94 -13.82 -1.84
N GLY A 370 -15.85 -13.63 -1.09
CA GLY A 370 -15.04 -14.69 -0.49
C GLY A 370 -14.18 -15.49 -1.50
N LYS A 371 -13.92 -14.96 -2.69
CA LYS A 371 -13.15 -15.65 -3.75
C LYS A 371 -11.64 -15.44 -3.63
N SER A 372 -11.07 -15.66 -2.44
CA SER A 372 -9.64 -15.44 -2.13
C SER A 372 -8.69 -16.30 -2.96
N LYS A 373 -9.07 -17.55 -3.30
CA LYS A 373 -8.24 -18.42 -4.16
C LYS A 373 -8.05 -17.84 -5.56
N PHE A 374 -9.09 -17.23 -6.14
CA PHE A 374 -8.99 -16.53 -7.41
C PHE A 374 -8.03 -15.33 -7.32
N MET A 375 -8.15 -14.53 -6.24
CA MET A 375 -7.27 -13.38 -6.01
C MET A 375 -5.81 -13.79 -5.88
N LEU A 376 -5.52 -14.90 -5.18
CA LEU A 376 -4.16 -15.44 -5.08
C LEU A 376 -3.62 -15.84 -6.48
N GLY A 377 -4.36 -16.63 -7.23
CA GLY A 377 -3.94 -17.06 -8.58
C GLY A 377 -3.66 -15.86 -9.50
N MET A 378 -4.55 -14.86 -9.47
CA MET A 378 -4.38 -13.62 -10.21
C MET A 378 -3.11 -12.86 -9.77
N ASN A 379 -2.83 -12.74 -8.47
CA ASN A 379 -1.64 -12.06 -7.98
C ASN A 379 -0.35 -12.78 -8.41
N VAL A 380 -0.33 -14.13 -8.39
CA VAL A 380 0.81 -14.92 -8.87
C VAL A 380 1.08 -14.67 -10.36
N VAL A 381 0.04 -14.77 -11.19
CA VAL A 381 0.18 -14.51 -12.64
C VAL A 381 0.61 -13.07 -12.92
N SER A 382 0.04 -12.11 -12.18
CA SER A 382 0.43 -10.70 -12.31
C SER A 382 1.86 -10.45 -11.88
N LEU A 383 2.36 -11.15 -10.85
CA LEU A 383 3.76 -11.03 -10.41
C LEU A 383 4.71 -11.56 -11.50
N VAL A 384 4.42 -12.73 -12.06
CA VAL A 384 5.23 -13.29 -13.16
C VAL A 384 5.21 -12.34 -14.35
N PHE A 385 4.04 -11.85 -14.75
CA PHE A 385 3.91 -10.90 -15.85
C PHE A 385 4.68 -9.60 -15.59
N ALA A 386 4.58 -9.05 -14.37
CA ALA A 386 5.31 -7.84 -13.99
C ALA A 386 6.83 -8.04 -14.03
N ILE A 387 7.34 -9.19 -13.55
CA ILE A 387 8.78 -9.51 -13.64
C ILE A 387 9.22 -9.57 -15.10
N LEU A 388 8.49 -10.31 -15.95
CA LEU A 388 8.81 -10.42 -17.37
C LEU A 388 8.82 -9.05 -18.06
N MET A 389 7.80 -8.22 -17.83
CA MET A 389 7.73 -6.88 -18.41
C MET A 389 8.86 -5.97 -17.90
N ASN A 390 9.23 -6.05 -16.63
CA ASN A 390 10.36 -5.28 -16.11
C ASN A 390 11.69 -5.71 -16.75
N VAL A 391 11.95 -7.04 -16.83
CA VAL A 391 13.16 -7.56 -17.48
C VAL A 391 13.26 -7.12 -18.95
N LEU A 392 12.14 -7.07 -19.65
CA LEU A 392 12.09 -6.66 -21.06
C LEU A 392 12.21 -5.14 -21.23
N LEU A 393 11.51 -4.35 -20.40
CA LEU A 393 11.36 -2.91 -20.67
C LEU A 393 12.40 -2.04 -19.98
N ILE A 394 12.89 -2.42 -18.79
CA ILE A 394 13.86 -1.60 -18.04
C ILE A 394 15.19 -1.42 -18.81
N PRO A 395 15.77 -2.46 -19.44
CA PRO A 395 17.04 -2.27 -20.17
C PRO A 395 16.94 -1.28 -21.34
N PHE A 396 15.76 -1.14 -21.95
CA PHE A 396 15.55 -0.26 -23.11
C PHE A 396 15.03 1.12 -22.75
N LEU A 397 14.18 1.20 -21.72
CA LEU A 397 13.46 2.43 -21.35
C LEU A 397 13.85 2.99 -19.98
N GLY A 398 14.81 2.37 -19.28
CA GLY A 398 15.21 2.80 -17.95
C GLY A 398 14.02 2.77 -16.96
N ILE A 399 13.92 3.78 -16.10
CA ILE A 399 12.84 3.93 -15.12
C ILE A 399 11.44 4.06 -15.76
N ALA A 400 11.35 4.55 -16.99
CA ALA A 400 10.08 4.59 -17.73
C ALA A 400 9.59 3.17 -18.05
N GLY A 401 10.49 2.22 -18.30
CA GLY A 401 10.16 0.81 -18.51
C GLY A 401 9.49 0.19 -17.27
N ALA A 402 9.98 0.52 -16.07
CA ALA A 402 9.35 0.09 -14.83
C ALA A 402 7.93 0.68 -14.66
N ALA A 403 7.74 1.96 -15.00
CA ALA A 403 6.43 2.60 -14.95
C ALA A 403 5.43 1.97 -15.92
N VAL A 404 5.85 1.67 -17.16
CA VAL A 404 5.03 0.96 -18.16
C VAL A 404 4.68 -0.44 -17.69
N SER A 405 5.66 -1.18 -17.13
CA SER A 405 5.42 -2.50 -16.54
C SER A 405 4.39 -2.43 -15.42
N SER A 406 4.54 -1.45 -14.51
CA SER A 406 3.61 -1.23 -13.39
C SER A 406 2.20 -0.94 -13.88
N MET A 407 2.04 -0.07 -14.87
CA MET A 407 0.74 0.20 -15.51
C MET A 407 0.16 -1.05 -16.18
N SER A 408 0.97 -1.80 -16.91
CA SER A 408 0.54 -2.96 -17.67
C SER A 408 -0.01 -4.09 -16.79
N TYR A 409 0.68 -4.45 -15.70
CA TYR A 409 0.17 -5.48 -14.80
C TYR A 409 -1.09 -5.03 -14.05
N GLN A 410 -1.21 -3.76 -13.71
CA GLN A 410 -2.43 -3.22 -13.09
C GLN A 410 -3.62 -3.31 -14.05
N ILE A 411 -3.43 -2.99 -15.33
CA ILE A 411 -4.46 -3.13 -16.37
C ILE A 411 -4.84 -4.61 -16.54
N LEU A 412 -3.86 -5.51 -16.60
CA LEU A 412 -4.10 -6.96 -16.69
C LEU A 412 -4.97 -7.46 -15.54
N GLN A 413 -4.64 -7.06 -14.30
CA GLN A 413 -5.43 -7.39 -13.11
C GLN A 413 -6.86 -6.87 -13.22
N CYS A 414 -7.02 -5.62 -13.62
CA CYS A 414 -8.34 -5.01 -13.76
C CYS A 414 -9.20 -5.72 -14.80
N ILE A 415 -8.63 -6.03 -15.97
CA ILE A 415 -9.34 -6.77 -17.02
C ILE A 415 -9.76 -8.15 -16.52
N TRP A 416 -8.85 -8.88 -15.90
CA TRP A 416 -9.11 -10.24 -15.43
C TRP A 416 -10.17 -10.28 -14.33
N MET A 417 -10.10 -9.37 -13.34
CA MET A 417 -11.11 -9.23 -12.30
C MET A 417 -12.50 -8.94 -12.87
N ASN A 418 -12.58 -8.03 -13.85
CA ASN A 418 -13.86 -7.67 -14.47
C ASN A 418 -14.42 -8.80 -15.33
N LEU A 419 -13.59 -9.52 -16.08
CA LEU A 419 -14.01 -10.71 -16.85
C LEU A 419 -14.51 -11.81 -15.90
N TYR A 420 -13.86 -11.99 -14.76
CA TYR A 420 -14.30 -12.96 -13.75
C TYR A 420 -15.68 -12.61 -13.17
N LEU A 421 -15.89 -11.34 -12.78
CA LEU A 421 -17.21 -10.88 -12.32
C LEU A 421 -18.29 -11.05 -13.39
N ARG A 422 -17.98 -10.75 -14.65
CA ARG A 422 -18.89 -10.95 -15.75
C ARG A 422 -19.29 -12.42 -15.93
N ARG A 423 -18.34 -13.36 -15.81
CA ARG A 423 -18.61 -14.81 -15.86
C ARG A 423 -19.46 -15.29 -14.70
N MET A 424 -19.41 -14.63 -13.55
CA MET A 424 -20.27 -14.90 -12.41
C MET A 424 -21.68 -14.30 -12.54
N GLY A 425 -21.99 -13.59 -13.61
CA GLY A 425 -23.26 -12.87 -13.81
C GLY A 425 -23.30 -11.48 -13.15
N TYR A 426 -22.23 -11.05 -12.47
CA TYR A 426 -22.16 -9.76 -11.80
C TYR A 426 -21.42 -8.74 -12.62
N TRP A 427 -22.09 -8.07 -13.55
CA TRP A 427 -21.51 -6.99 -14.32
C TRP A 427 -21.81 -5.63 -13.64
N PRO A 428 -20.86 -5.04 -12.91
CA PRO A 428 -21.14 -3.90 -12.04
C PRO A 428 -21.20 -2.56 -12.75
N TYR A 429 -20.87 -2.48 -14.05
CA TYR A 429 -20.79 -1.23 -14.78
C TYR A 429 -22.16 -0.77 -15.32
N GLN A 430 -22.43 0.54 -15.15
CA GLN A 430 -23.56 1.23 -15.74
C GLN A 430 -23.09 2.25 -16.78
N GLY A 431 -23.99 2.64 -17.71
CA GLY A 431 -23.68 3.62 -18.75
C GLY A 431 -23.20 5.00 -18.22
N ARG A 432 -23.57 5.34 -17.00
CA ARG A 432 -23.08 6.57 -16.32
C ARG A 432 -21.56 6.63 -16.16
N LEU A 433 -20.87 5.49 -16.10
CA LEU A 433 -19.41 5.42 -16.02
C LEU A 433 -18.70 5.81 -17.32
N MET A 434 -19.43 5.90 -18.44
CA MET A 434 -18.86 6.40 -19.71
C MET A 434 -18.28 7.80 -19.57
N VAL A 435 -18.93 8.68 -18.78
CA VAL A 435 -18.46 10.05 -18.55
C VAL A 435 -17.07 10.06 -17.90
N GLN A 436 -16.85 9.19 -16.92
CA GLN A 436 -15.51 9.04 -16.30
C GLN A 436 -14.49 8.50 -17.29
N GLY A 437 -14.88 7.58 -18.17
CA GLY A 437 -14.04 7.10 -19.26
C GLY A 437 -13.59 8.23 -20.18
N ILE A 438 -14.49 9.15 -20.55
CA ILE A 438 -14.17 10.33 -21.35
C ILE A 438 -13.16 11.23 -20.63
N TRP A 439 -13.31 11.45 -19.32
CA TRP A 439 -12.35 12.23 -18.53
C TRP A 439 -10.96 11.59 -18.49
N ILE A 440 -10.87 10.24 -18.44
CA ILE A 440 -9.59 9.53 -18.46
C ILE A 440 -8.94 9.65 -19.86
N LEU A 441 -9.73 9.57 -20.93
CA LEU A 441 -9.23 9.80 -22.29
C LEU A 441 -8.74 11.24 -22.47
N LEU A 442 -9.45 12.23 -21.92
CA LEU A 442 -9.01 13.61 -21.90
C LEU A 442 -7.69 13.77 -21.14
N PHE A 443 -7.55 13.12 -19.97
CA PHE A 443 -6.29 13.07 -19.22
C PHE A 443 -5.14 12.54 -20.06
N ALA A 444 -5.34 11.37 -20.69
CA ALA A 444 -4.34 10.78 -21.56
C ALA A 444 -3.99 11.69 -22.76
N GLY A 445 -5.00 12.36 -23.36
CA GLY A 445 -4.81 13.31 -24.44
C GLY A 445 -3.97 14.52 -24.02
N ILE A 446 -4.30 15.15 -22.89
CA ILE A 446 -3.52 16.28 -22.33
C ILE A 446 -2.08 15.85 -22.01
N TYR A 447 -1.90 14.65 -21.47
CA TYR A 447 -0.58 14.12 -21.19
C TYR A 447 0.26 13.95 -22.45
N LEU A 448 -0.30 13.34 -23.50
CA LEU A 448 0.42 13.08 -24.77
C LEU A 448 0.72 14.38 -25.54
N ILE A 449 -0.24 15.32 -25.59
CA ILE A 449 -0.10 16.59 -26.32
C ILE A 449 0.80 17.55 -25.53
N GLY A 450 0.63 17.65 -24.21
CA GLY A 450 1.41 18.54 -23.37
C GLY A 450 2.90 18.26 -23.37
N ASN A 451 3.29 16.98 -23.52
CA ASN A 451 4.68 16.57 -23.65
C ASN A 451 5.32 16.94 -25.01
N ARG A 452 4.53 17.20 -26.07
CA ARG A 452 5.07 17.45 -27.43
C ARG A 452 5.01 18.90 -27.88
N PHE A 453 4.04 19.71 -27.44
CA PHE A 453 3.70 20.94 -28.17
C PHE A 453 3.73 22.24 -27.38
N CYS A 454 3.85 22.22 -26.05
CA CYS A 454 3.78 23.48 -25.30
C CYS A 454 4.69 23.47 -24.06
N SER A 455 5.46 24.56 -23.93
CA SER A 455 5.84 25.14 -22.63
C SER A 455 4.85 26.26 -22.25
N PRO A 456 3.57 25.95 -21.91
CA PRO A 456 2.61 26.99 -21.57
C PRO A 456 3.06 27.70 -20.31
N SER A 457 2.79 29.00 -20.21
CA SER A 457 3.10 29.78 -19.01
C SER A 457 2.42 29.16 -17.79
N LEU A 458 2.97 29.37 -16.61
CA LEU A 458 2.41 28.86 -15.35
C LEU A 458 0.95 29.33 -15.17
N PHE A 459 0.65 30.52 -15.65
CA PHE A 459 -0.69 31.13 -15.62
C PHE A 459 -1.69 30.37 -16.51
N SER A 460 -1.31 30.01 -17.75
CA SER A 460 -2.19 29.25 -18.65
C SER A 460 -2.45 27.83 -18.15
N LYS A 461 -1.45 27.18 -17.52
CA LYS A 461 -1.65 25.90 -16.83
C LYS A 461 -2.63 26.02 -15.67
N GLY A 462 -2.57 27.10 -14.89
CA GLY A 462 -3.49 27.39 -13.80
C GLY A 462 -4.93 27.56 -14.27
N ILE A 463 -5.15 28.32 -15.36
CA ILE A 463 -6.49 28.48 -15.97
C ILE A 463 -7.03 27.14 -16.45
N LEU A 464 -6.21 26.37 -17.19
CA LEU A 464 -6.60 25.05 -17.69
C LEU A 464 -7.01 24.13 -16.53
N TYR A 465 -6.25 24.12 -15.46
CA TYR A 465 -6.57 23.33 -14.26
C TYR A 465 -7.90 23.76 -13.63
N ALA A 466 -8.14 25.07 -13.49
CA ALA A 466 -9.39 25.58 -12.95
C ALA A 466 -10.60 25.16 -13.81
N VAL A 467 -10.49 25.25 -15.13
CA VAL A 467 -11.55 24.80 -16.08
C VAL A 467 -11.81 23.30 -15.93
N LEU A 468 -10.76 22.49 -15.83
CA LEU A 468 -10.89 21.03 -15.62
C LEU A 468 -11.56 20.72 -14.28
N LEU A 469 -11.21 21.42 -13.20
CA LEU A 469 -11.84 21.27 -11.90
C LEU A 469 -13.33 21.64 -11.91
N LEU A 470 -13.69 22.72 -12.58
CA LEU A 470 -15.10 23.11 -12.75
C LEU A 470 -15.88 22.05 -13.54
N GLY A 471 -15.29 21.50 -14.60
CA GLY A 471 -15.88 20.38 -15.34
C GLY A 471 -16.09 19.12 -14.48
N ILE A 472 -15.10 18.75 -13.68
CA ILE A 472 -15.20 17.62 -12.73
C ILE A 472 -16.28 17.88 -11.68
N ALA A 473 -16.30 19.09 -11.10
CA ALA A 473 -17.33 19.49 -10.13
C ALA A 473 -18.73 19.49 -10.73
N GLY A 474 -18.88 19.96 -11.97
CA GLY A 474 -20.13 19.89 -12.72
C GLY A 474 -20.63 18.46 -12.93
N THR A 475 -19.74 17.52 -13.29
CA THR A 475 -20.12 16.10 -13.41
C THR A 475 -20.51 15.48 -12.07
N PHE A 476 -19.85 15.89 -10.99
CA PHE A 476 -20.18 15.47 -9.62
C PHE A 476 -21.59 15.95 -9.23
N TRP A 477 -21.87 17.21 -9.46
CA TRP A 477 -23.17 17.82 -9.17
C TRP A 477 -24.30 17.20 -9.99
N TRP A 478 -24.09 17.00 -11.30
CA TRP A 478 -25.05 16.36 -12.18
C TRP A 478 -25.39 14.92 -11.74
N GLN A 479 -24.40 14.15 -11.30
CA GLN A 479 -24.62 12.81 -10.75
C GLN A 479 -25.38 12.81 -9.43
N GLY A 480 -25.14 13.82 -8.57
CA GLY A 480 -25.88 14.03 -7.34
C GLY A 480 -27.37 14.37 -7.57
N LEU A 481 -27.66 15.25 -8.53
CA LEU A 481 -29.03 15.61 -8.89
C LEU A 481 -29.81 14.47 -9.51
N SER A 482 -29.16 13.64 -10.32
CA SER A 482 -29.82 12.48 -10.94
C SER A 482 -30.24 11.41 -9.92
N LYS A 483 -29.64 11.41 -8.73
CA LYS A 483 -30.01 10.53 -7.62
C LYS A 483 -31.28 11.00 -6.90
N LYS A 484 -31.45 12.31 -6.74
CA LYS A 484 -32.68 12.91 -6.15
C LYS A 484 -33.93 12.73 -7.04
N ARG A 485 -33.76 12.51 -8.34
CA ARG A 485 -34.88 12.27 -9.26
C ARG A 485 -35.32 10.81 -9.35
N MET A 486 -34.61 9.87 -8.69
CA MET A 486 -34.92 8.44 -8.67
C MET A 486 -35.35 7.93 -7.28
N GLN A 487 -35.38 8.78 -6.27
CA GLN A 487 -36.10 8.61 -5.00
C GLN A 487 -37.46 9.30 -5.09
#